data_c3408e2d9280ae91970efcb9ffd7f186
#
_entry.id   c3408e2d9280ae91970efcb9ffd7f186
#
_cell.length_a   1.000
_cell.length_b   1.000
_cell.length_c   1.000
_cell.angle_alpha   90.00
_cell.angle_beta   90.00
_cell.angle_gamma   90.00
#
_symmetry.space_group_name_H-M   'P 1'
#
loop_
_entity.id
_entity.type
_entity.pdbx_description
1 polymer ?
#
loop_
_entity_poly.entity_id
_entity_poly.type
_entity_poly.pdbx_seq_one_letter_code
_entity_poly.pdbx_strand_id
1 'polypeptide(L)'
;MAHASCSDEQIVDAMVALAGVAKSHRIIVTGADAYDVYLDLLRRGFSRAVTTVTCRIPCGQHDVALVAGQHSIDALELLLARIIPYLTTHARVAVWIDTQEPRPGGKIRSLLERLGFRVEAGARCRKGFVLSARRRELDGFAQAA
;
A
#
# COMPACT_ATOMS: atom_id res chain seq x y z
N MET A 1 21.96 0.59 -16.90
CA MET A 1 21.02 0.71 -17.93
C MET A 1 19.59 0.79 -17.48
N ALA A 2 18.71 0.67 -18.42
CA ALA A 2 17.27 0.80 -18.20
C ALA A 2 16.68 -0.19 -17.20
N HIS A 3 17.42 -1.22 -16.81
CA HIS A 3 16.88 -2.28 -15.96
C HIS A 3 16.43 -1.84 -14.58
N ALA A 4 17.18 -0.97 -13.91
CA ALA A 4 16.79 -0.50 -12.57
C ALA A 4 15.56 0.38 -12.64
N SER A 5 15.55 1.33 -13.58
CA SER A 5 14.40 2.21 -13.78
C SER A 5 13.15 1.45 -14.15
N CYS A 6 13.29 0.48 -15.07
CA CYS A 6 12.16 -0.32 -15.47
C CYS A 6 11.59 -1.14 -14.32
N SER A 7 12.45 -1.64 -13.43
CA SER A 7 12.00 -2.39 -12.28
C SER A 7 11.16 -1.54 -11.34
N ASP A 8 11.61 -0.33 -11.07
CA ASP A 8 10.90 0.57 -10.17
C ASP A 8 9.57 1.00 -10.79
N GLU A 9 9.57 1.32 -12.08
CA GLU A 9 8.34 1.65 -12.80
C GLU A 9 7.36 0.48 -12.77
N GLN A 10 7.85 -0.75 -12.94
CA GLN A 10 7.01 -1.93 -12.88
C GLN A 10 6.37 -2.12 -11.50
N ILE A 11 7.11 -1.80 -10.45
CA ILE A 11 6.56 -1.89 -9.08
C ILE A 11 5.42 -0.90 -8.91
N VAL A 12 5.61 0.34 -9.34
CA VAL A 12 4.55 1.35 -9.27
C VAL A 12 3.37 0.94 -10.14
N ASP A 13 3.62 0.43 -11.36
CA ASP A 13 2.57 -0.08 -12.22
C ASP A 13 1.77 -1.18 -11.53
N ALA A 14 2.46 -2.12 -10.89
CA ALA A 14 1.80 -3.22 -10.19
C ALA A 14 0.96 -2.71 -9.02
N MET A 15 1.50 -1.79 -8.23
CA MET A 15 0.76 -1.22 -7.10
C MET A 15 -0.50 -0.49 -7.56
N VAL A 16 -0.37 0.32 -8.59
CA VAL A 16 -1.50 1.08 -9.15
C VAL A 16 -2.56 0.14 -9.72
N ALA A 17 -2.12 -0.86 -10.50
CA ALA A 17 -3.04 -1.79 -11.14
C ALA A 17 -3.75 -2.68 -10.12
N LEU A 18 -3.01 -3.26 -9.19
CA LEU A 18 -3.57 -4.18 -8.20
C LEU A 18 -4.51 -3.48 -7.22
N ALA A 19 -4.19 -2.27 -6.82
CA ALA A 19 -5.03 -1.50 -5.91
C ALA A 19 -6.17 -0.79 -6.64
N GLY A 20 -6.19 -0.79 -7.96
CA GLY A 20 -7.21 -0.13 -8.73
C GLY A 20 -7.23 1.38 -8.50
N VAL A 21 -6.05 2.00 -8.49
CA VAL A 21 -5.93 3.41 -8.16
C VAL A 21 -6.42 4.29 -9.30
N ALA A 22 -7.35 5.19 -9.01
CA ALA A 22 -7.82 6.19 -9.95
C ALA A 22 -7.18 7.55 -9.63
N LYS A 23 -7.09 8.42 -10.63
CA LYS A 23 -6.47 9.73 -10.45
C LYS A 23 -7.23 10.65 -9.50
N SER A 24 -8.50 10.36 -9.27
CA SER A 24 -9.33 11.10 -8.31
C SER A 24 -9.11 10.65 -6.87
N HIS A 25 -8.48 9.50 -6.67
CA HIS A 25 -8.26 8.97 -5.33
C HIS A 25 -7.24 9.80 -4.55
N ARG A 26 -7.49 9.95 -3.27
CA ARG A 26 -6.49 10.48 -2.33
C ARG A 26 -5.58 9.35 -1.90
N ILE A 27 -4.31 9.48 -2.19
CA ILE A 27 -3.32 8.43 -1.99
C ILE A 27 -2.34 8.85 -0.92
N ILE A 28 -2.11 7.98 0.05
CA ILE A 28 -1.04 8.18 1.03
C ILE A 28 0.05 7.17 0.75
N VAL A 29 1.29 7.64 0.64
CA VAL A 29 2.45 6.81 0.34
C VAL A 29 3.36 6.78 1.54
N THR A 30 3.75 5.59 1.96
CA THR A 30 4.64 5.40 3.10
C THR A 30 5.66 4.29 2.79
N GLY A 31 6.66 4.14 3.64
CA GLY A 31 7.67 3.12 3.47
C GLY A 31 9.03 3.69 3.13
N ALA A 32 10.02 2.79 3.00
CA ALA A 32 11.41 3.20 2.76
C ALA A 32 11.59 3.94 1.43
N ASP A 33 10.84 3.55 0.41
CA ASP A 33 10.92 4.14 -0.93
C ASP A 33 9.73 5.05 -1.24
N ALA A 34 9.08 5.56 -0.21
CA ALA A 34 7.86 6.35 -0.38
C ALA A 34 8.07 7.59 -1.25
N TYR A 35 9.19 8.28 -1.07
CA TYR A 35 9.41 9.52 -1.81
C TYR A 35 9.54 9.28 -3.31
N ASP A 36 10.26 8.25 -3.70
CA ASP A 36 10.44 7.90 -5.11
C ASP A 36 9.12 7.49 -5.74
N VAL A 37 8.32 6.69 -5.04
CA VAL A 37 7.00 6.29 -5.51
C VAL A 37 6.08 7.51 -5.61
N TYR A 38 6.12 8.39 -4.63
CA TYR A 38 5.35 9.62 -4.62
C TYR A 38 5.65 10.48 -5.86
N LEU A 39 6.92 10.71 -6.15
CA LEU A 39 7.32 11.50 -7.32
C LEU A 39 6.84 10.84 -8.62
N ASP A 40 6.94 9.53 -8.72
CA ASP A 40 6.49 8.80 -9.89
C ASP A 40 4.98 8.93 -10.06
N LEU A 41 4.22 8.84 -8.98
CA LEU A 41 2.78 9.04 -9.02
C LEU A 41 2.41 10.43 -9.53
N LEU A 42 3.11 11.45 -9.06
CA LEU A 42 2.87 12.82 -9.53
C LEU A 42 3.15 12.94 -11.03
N ARG A 43 4.23 12.33 -11.52
CA ARG A 43 4.53 12.31 -12.95
C ARG A 43 3.45 11.63 -13.77
N ARG A 44 2.80 10.63 -13.20
CA ARG A 44 1.72 9.90 -13.87
C ARG A 44 0.37 10.61 -13.80
N GLY A 45 0.31 11.74 -13.11
CA GLY A 45 -0.91 12.53 -12.99
C GLY A 45 -1.76 12.24 -11.75
N PHE A 46 -1.25 11.49 -10.79
CA PHE A 46 -1.94 11.26 -9.52
C PHE A 46 -1.65 12.43 -8.58
N SER A 47 -2.34 13.54 -8.79
CA SER A 47 -2.05 14.80 -8.11
C SER A 47 -2.46 14.83 -6.64
N ARG A 48 -3.27 13.87 -6.20
CA ARG A 48 -3.72 13.80 -4.80
C ARG A 48 -2.89 12.87 -3.94
N ALA A 49 -1.69 12.52 -4.40
CA ALA A 49 -0.77 11.71 -3.62
C ALA A 49 -0.07 12.58 -2.59
N VAL A 50 0.11 12.04 -1.37
CA VAL A 50 0.88 12.66 -0.31
C VAL A 50 1.77 11.61 0.35
N THR A 51 2.81 12.07 1.04
CA THR A 51 3.66 11.17 1.84
C THR A 51 3.42 11.42 3.32
N THR A 52 3.76 10.43 4.15
CA THR A 52 3.62 10.57 5.60
C THR A 52 4.65 11.55 6.20
N VAL A 53 5.62 11.96 5.41
CA VAL A 53 6.64 12.93 5.84
C VAL A 53 6.17 14.36 5.70
N THR A 54 5.27 14.62 4.79
CA THR A 54 4.71 15.94 4.62
C THR A 54 3.63 16.18 5.67
N CYS A 55 3.55 17.38 6.14
CA CYS A 55 2.74 17.81 7.25
C CYS A 55 1.32 17.23 7.36
N ARG A 56 0.54 17.82 8.12
CA ARG A 56 -0.80 17.42 8.58
C ARG A 56 -1.63 16.67 7.55
N ILE A 57 -1.88 15.39 7.85
CA ILE A 57 -2.69 14.53 7.03
C ILE A 57 -4.04 14.35 7.73
N PRO A 58 -5.15 14.68 7.08
CA PRO A 58 -6.46 14.51 7.70
C PRO A 58 -6.82 13.04 7.88
N CYS A 59 -7.49 12.75 8.99
CA CYS A 59 -7.91 11.38 9.31
C CYS A 59 -9.08 10.95 8.44
N GLY A 60 -9.09 9.66 8.07
CA GLY A 60 -10.25 9.05 7.45
C GLY A 60 -10.57 9.51 6.03
N GLN A 61 -9.64 10.14 5.33
CA GLN A 61 -9.91 10.73 4.03
C GLN A 61 -9.16 10.12 2.86
N HIS A 62 -8.24 9.21 3.11
CA HIS A 62 -7.43 8.63 2.03
C HIS A 62 -8.04 7.34 1.53
N ASP A 63 -8.20 7.24 0.22
CA ASP A 63 -8.84 6.10 -0.44
C ASP A 63 -7.87 4.95 -0.65
N VAL A 64 -6.59 5.25 -0.78
CA VAL A 64 -5.56 4.27 -1.11
C VAL A 64 -4.30 4.55 -0.30
N ALA A 65 -3.72 3.49 0.21
CA ALA A 65 -2.39 3.54 0.84
C ALA A 65 -1.43 2.68 0.03
N LEU A 66 -0.28 3.24 -0.29
CA LEU A 66 0.80 2.51 -0.95
C LEU A 66 1.98 2.42 0.01
N VAL A 67 2.33 1.19 0.38
CA VAL A 67 3.47 0.94 1.26
C VAL A 67 4.63 0.48 0.39
N ALA A 68 5.61 1.34 0.24
CA ALA A 68 6.68 1.18 -0.74
C ALA A 68 7.99 0.79 -0.07
N GLY A 69 8.36 -0.47 -0.23
CA GLY A 69 9.67 -0.95 0.16
C GLY A 69 9.83 -1.21 1.66
N GLN A 70 9.47 -2.40 2.10
CA GLN A 70 9.74 -2.86 3.46
C GLN A 70 10.57 -4.12 3.41
N HIS A 71 11.51 -4.23 4.33
CA HIS A 71 12.42 -5.37 4.39
C HIS A 71 12.02 -6.37 5.48
N SER A 72 11.14 -5.99 6.39
CA SER A 72 10.68 -6.88 7.45
C SER A 72 9.18 -6.74 7.68
N ILE A 73 8.59 -7.83 8.14
CA ILE A 73 7.16 -7.86 8.44
C ILE A 73 6.84 -7.00 9.65
N ASP A 74 7.74 -6.95 10.62
CA ASP A 74 7.55 -6.12 11.81
C ASP A 74 7.50 -4.64 11.47
N ALA A 75 8.39 -4.19 10.58
CA ALA A 75 8.38 -2.81 10.12
C ALA A 75 7.09 -2.49 9.35
N LEU A 76 6.64 -3.44 8.54
CA LEU A 76 5.39 -3.30 7.81
C LEU A 76 4.21 -3.15 8.76
N GLU A 77 4.16 -3.95 9.80
CA GLU A 77 3.08 -3.89 10.80
C GLU A 77 3.01 -2.50 11.44
N LEU A 78 4.15 -1.96 11.84
CA LEU A 78 4.21 -0.63 12.45
C LEU A 78 3.72 0.46 11.49
N LEU A 79 4.13 0.38 10.23
CA LEU A 79 3.70 1.36 9.23
C LEU A 79 2.21 1.29 8.97
N LEU A 80 1.67 0.09 8.81
CA LEU A 80 0.25 -0.09 8.56
C LEU A 80 -0.58 0.43 9.75
N ALA A 81 -0.15 0.14 10.96
CA ALA A 81 -0.85 0.63 12.15
C ALA A 81 -0.87 2.15 12.19
N ARG A 82 0.18 2.80 11.73
CA ARG A 82 0.24 4.26 11.70
C ARG A 82 -0.65 4.89 10.65
N ILE A 83 -0.80 4.26 9.48
CA ILE A 83 -1.54 4.87 8.38
C ILE A 83 -3.03 4.56 8.41
N ILE A 84 -3.44 3.48 9.09
CA ILE A 84 -4.86 3.09 9.13
C ILE A 84 -5.79 4.24 9.54
N PRO A 85 -5.47 5.07 10.54
CA PRO A 85 -6.36 6.17 10.91
C PRO A 85 -6.62 7.19 9.81
N TYR A 86 -5.75 7.26 8.81
CA TYR A 86 -5.90 8.21 7.70
C TYR A 86 -6.75 7.68 6.57
N LEU A 87 -7.15 6.41 6.64
CA LEU A 87 -7.83 5.73 5.54
C LEU A 87 -9.33 5.76 5.69
N THR A 88 -10.03 5.81 4.55
CA THR A 88 -11.48 5.67 4.54
C THR A 88 -11.89 4.25 4.92
N THR A 89 -13.18 4.04 5.19
CA THR A 89 -13.71 2.71 5.52
C THR A 89 -13.66 1.74 4.35
N HIS A 90 -13.51 2.26 3.14
CA HIS A 90 -13.42 1.44 1.92
C HIS A 90 -12.03 1.48 1.29
N ALA A 91 -11.03 1.87 2.06
CA ALA A 91 -9.68 2.06 1.56
C ALA A 91 -9.07 0.78 1.03
N ARG A 92 -8.20 0.94 0.06
CA ARG A 92 -7.39 -0.14 -0.50
C ARG A 92 -5.94 0.11 -0.18
N VAL A 93 -5.19 -0.98 -0.06
CA VAL A 93 -3.76 -0.91 0.26
C VAL A 93 -3.02 -1.75 -0.77
N ALA A 94 -1.91 -1.24 -1.26
CA ALA A 94 -0.93 -2.05 -1.98
C ALA A 94 0.37 -1.99 -1.21
N VAL A 95 0.93 -3.17 -0.97
CA VAL A 95 2.17 -3.31 -0.19
C VAL A 95 3.23 -3.93 -1.07
N TRP A 96 4.35 -3.25 -1.20
CA TRP A 96 5.52 -3.80 -1.86
C TRP A 96 6.53 -4.23 -0.80
N ILE A 97 6.86 -5.51 -0.84
CA ILE A 97 7.80 -6.11 0.10
C ILE A 97 9.03 -6.58 -0.66
N ASP A 98 10.18 -6.09 -0.23
CA ASP A 98 11.48 -6.53 -0.69
C ASP A 98 12.13 -7.33 0.44
N THR A 99 11.80 -8.61 0.53
CA THR A 99 12.31 -9.47 1.58
C THR A 99 13.00 -10.69 1.01
N GLN A 100 14.01 -11.16 1.71
CA GLN A 100 14.72 -12.39 1.39
C GLN A 100 14.07 -13.62 2.03
N GLU A 101 13.06 -13.44 2.84
CA GLU A 101 12.40 -14.56 3.51
C GLU A 101 11.71 -15.45 2.47
N PRO A 102 11.82 -16.79 2.63
CA PRO A 102 11.05 -17.70 1.80
C PRO A 102 9.57 -17.61 2.18
N ARG A 103 8.70 -17.53 1.18
CA ARG A 103 7.25 -17.52 1.33
C ARG A 103 6.72 -16.44 2.30
N PRO A 104 7.08 -15.18 2.09
CA PRO A 104 6.61 -14.12 2.98
C PRO A 104 5.12 -13.82 2.81
N GLY A 105 4.53 -14.23 1.69
CA GLY A 105 3.14 -13.89 1.37
C GLY A 105 2.12 -14.33 2.41
N GLY A 106 2.31 -15.52 3.00
CA GLY A 106 1.40 -16.01 4.03
C GLY A 106 1.40 -15.17 5.29
N LYS A 107 2.58 -14.74 5.72
CA LYS A 107 2.72 -13.91 6.91
C LYS A 107 2.14 -12.52 6.69
N ILE A 108 2.33 -11.96 5.51
CA ILE A 108 1.81 -10.65 5.16
C ILE A 108 0.30 -10.71 5.03
N ARG A 109 -0.23 -11.76 4.42
CA ARG A 109 -1.68 -11.97 4.35
C ARG A 109 -2.29 -12.01 5.74
N SER A 110 -1.68 -12.79 6.65
CA SER A 110 -2.16 -12.89 8.02
C SER A 110 -2.12 -11.55 8.74
N LEU A 111 -1.06 -10.79 8.53
CA LEU A 111 -0.93 -9.45 9.10
C LEU A 111 -2.03 -8.53 8.60
N LEU A 112 -2.27 -8.48 7.30
CA LEU A 112 -3.29 -7.63 6.71
C LEU A 112 -4.68 -8.03 7.21
N GLU A 113 -4.96 -9.32 7.27
CA GLU A 113 -6.25 -9.80 7.77
C GLU A 113 -6.47 -9.43 9.23
N ARG A 114 -5.42 -9.54 10.05
CA ARG A 114 -5.48 -9.16 11.45
C ARG A 114 -5.76 -7.66 11.62
N LEU A 115 -5.27 -6.83 10.70
CA LEU A 115 -5.46 -5.39 10.73
C LEU A 115 -6.78 -4.95 10.09
N GLY A 116 -7.59 -5.88 9.63
CA GLY A 116 -8.90 -5.58 9.08
C GLY A 116 -8.95 -5.45 7.57
N PHE A 117 -7.97 -5.98 6.86
CA PHE A 117 -7.94 -5.97 5.40
C PHE A 117 -8.18 -7.36 4.85
N ARG A 118 -8.67 -7.41 3.62
CA ARG A 118 -8.84 -8.64 2.86
C ARG A 118 -7.95 -8.58 1.64
N VAL A 119 -7.03 -9.53 1.53
CA VAL A 119 -6.11 -9.60 0.40
C VAL A 119 -6.87 -9.99 -0.85
N GLU A 120 -6.71 -9.23 -1.92
CA GLU A 120 -7.44 -9.45 -3.17
C GLU A 120 -6.55 -9.97 -4.29
N ALA A 121 -5.31 -9.50 -4.38
CA ALA A 121 -4.45 -9.87 -5.49
C ALA A 121 -2.98 -9.74 -5.10
N GLY A 122 -2.12 -10.33 -5.91
CA GLY A 122 -0.69 -10.24 -5.72
C GLY A 122 0.04 -10.40 -7.04
N ALA A 123 1.25 -9.85 -7.10
CA ALA A 123 2.12 -9.97 -8.25
C ALA A 123 3.57 -10.07 -7.79
N ARG A 124 4.33 -10.95 -8.42
CA ARG A 124 5.76 -11.07 -8.15
C ARG A 124 6.52 -10.08 -9.01
N CYS A 125 7.42 -9.34 -8.39
CA CYS A 125 8.30 -8.39 -9.06
C CYS A 125 9.74 -8.84 -8.89
N ARG A 126 10.66 -8.22 -9.63
CA ARG A 126 12.07 -8.58 -9.52
C ARG A 126 12.63 -8.41 -8.11
N LYS A 127 12.19 -7.36 -7.43
CA LYS A 127 12.67 -7.04 -6.08
C LYS A 127 11.60 -7.36 -5.02
N GLY A 128 11.02 -8.56 -5.09
CA GLY A 128 10.03 -8.93 -4.12
C GLY A 128 8.66 -9.12 -4.73
N PHE A 129 7.63 -8.68 -4.05
CA PHE A 129 6.27 -8.84 -4.56
C PHE A 129 5.37 -7.73 -4.03
N VAL A 130 4.24 -7.56 -4.71
CA VAL A 130 3.21 -6.58 -4.35
C VAL A 130 1.93 -7.34 -4.02
N LEU A 131 1.32 -7.00 -2.90
CA LEU A 131 0.00 -7.50 -2.53
C LEU A 131 -0.95 -6.32 -2.44
N SER A 132 -2.19 -6.53 -2.91
CA SER A 132 -3.24 -5.55 -2.71
C SER A 132 -4.30 -6.12 -1.78
N ALA A 133 -4.88 -5.23 -0.98
CA ALA A 133 -5.90 -5.61 -0.02
C ALA A 133 -6.93 -4.49 0.08
N ARG A 134 -8.13 -4.85 0.47
CA ARG A 134 -9.23 -3.91 0.70
C ARG A 134 -9.60 -3.96 2.16
N ARG A 135 -9.93 -2.80 2.71
CA ARG A 135 -10.40 -2.73 4.09
C ARG A 135 -11.75 -3.43 4.19
N ARG A 136 -11.88 -4.31 5.18
CA ARG A 136 -13.15 -5.01 5.41
C ARG A 136 -14.20 -4.03 5.88
N GLU A 137 -15.42 -4.22 5.43
CA GLU A 137 -16.54 -3.48 5.94
C GLU A 137 -16.83 -3.87 7.38
N LEU A 138 -17.11 -2.87 8.19
CA LEU A 138 -17.45 -3.07 9.59
C LEU A 138 -18.93 -3.38 9.79
N ASP A 139 -19.67 -3.53 8.72
CA ASP A 139 -21.11 -3.77 8.76
C ASP A 139 -21.47 -5.03 9.55
N GLY A 140 -20.59 -6.04 9.48
CA GLY A 140 -20.79 -7.24 10.26
C GLY A 140 -20.82 -7.00 11.75
N PHE A 141 -20.08 -6.01 12.22
CA PHE A 141 -20.08 -5.63 13.64
C PHE A 141 -21.35 -4.94 14.03
N ALA A 142 -21.83 -4.04 13.20
CA ALA A 142 -23.07 -3.36 13.45
C ALA A 142 -24.24 -4.33 13.53
N GLN A 143 -24.21 -5.35 12.70
CA GLN A 143 -25.24 -6.38 12.71
C GLN A 143 -25.12 -7.32 13.88
N ALA A 144 -23.91 -7.59 14.32
CA ALA A 144 -23.68 -8.46 15.47
C ALA A 144 -24.07 -7.81 16.79
N ALA A 145 -24.02 -6.51 16.82
CA ALA A 145 -24.42 -5.76 17.99
C ALA A 145 -25.93 -5.72 18.10
#